data_593895417995b1494625ae614286668f
#
_entry.id   593895417995b1494625ae614286668f
#
_cell.length_a   1.000
_cell.length_b   1.000
_cell.length_c   1.000
_cell.angle_alpha   90.00
_cell.angle_beta   90.00
_cell.angle_gamma   90.00
#
_symmetry.space_group_name_H-M   'P 1'
#
loop_
_entity.id
_entity.type
_entity.pdbx_description
1 polymer ?
#
loop_
_entity_poly.entity_id
_entity_poly.type
_entity_poly.pdbx_seq_one_letter_code
_entity_poly.pdbx_strand_id
1 'polypeptide(L)'
;MSLRIAYVGIDLLLCALLTALEEGCEVLGVFTCKTDNVTEFNTGVLAVAGARDIPVSLEPVGREDLARLANQGCELLLCAGYYHRLPVTDAFPMVNIHPAPLPRFRGPWPMPVMLLRGETRGGVAMHKMERTFDTGEVLLEETFPLAPDATLKSYMAQVERVVPGMVRQLVHRLPGLWSAARPQGEGTYWPCPTEADWTLTPRTPAGRADAILRAFYGYECVYRANGRAFELIGGRVTDRPGPGMSFAVDGGWVAAPRVRELHADG
;
A
#
# COMPACT_ATOMS: atom_id res chain seq x y z
N MET A 1 9.11 12.57 27.04
CA MET A 1 10.05 13.00 26.00
C MET A 1 9.38 12.70 24.67
N SER A 2 9.56 13.56 23.68
CA SER A 2 9.06 13.35 22.32
C SER A 2 9.92 12.27 21.64
N LEU A 3 9.30 11.27 21.01
CA LEU A 3 10.01 10.22 20.27
C LEU A 3 10.62 10.82 19.00
N ARG A 4 11.90 10.55 18.75
CA ARG A 4 12.63 11.03 17.56
C ARG A 4 12.55 9.99 16.45
N ILE A 5 11.87 10.30 15.35
CA ILE A 5 11.60 9.34 14.30
C ILE A 5 12.13 9.75 12.94
N ALA A 6 12.40 8.77 12.08
CA ALA A 6 12.47 8.95 10.64
C ALA A 6 11.21 8.35 9.98
N TYR A 7 10.64 9.05 9.01
CA TYR A 7 9.52 8.53 8.23
C TYR A 7 9.98 8.14 6.82
N VAL A 8 9.52 6.98 6.36
CA VAL A 8 9.82 6.48 5.01
C VAL A 8 8.50 6.06 4.35
N GLY A 9 8.07 6.75 3.30
CA GLY A 9 6.80 6.40 2.65
C GLY A 9 6.29 7.42 1.64
N ILE A 10 5.13 7.10 1.09
CA ILE A 10 4.37 7.93 0.14
C ILE A 10 2.99 8.25 0.71
N ASP A 11 2.14 8.93 -0.09
CA ASP A 11 0.80 9.37 0.35
C ASP A 11 -0.15 8.22 0.69
N LEU A 12 0.12 6.99 0.23
CA LEU A 12 -0.69 5.80 0.51
C LEU A 12 -1.00 5.63 2.01
N LEU A 13 -0.02 5.92 2.88
CA LEU A 13 -0.16 5.83 4.34
C LEU A 13 0.24 7.14 5.02
N LEU A 14 -0.04 8.28 4.39
CA LEU A 14 0.21 9.62 4.93
C LEU A 14 -0.39 9.80 6.34
N CYS A 15 -1.50 9.14 6.62
CA CYS A 15 -2.13 9.15 7.95
C CYS A 15 -1.17 8.70 9.07
N ALA A 16 -0.18 7.86 8.76
CA ALA A 16 0.82 7.43 9.75
C ALA A 16 1.77 8.58 10.13
N LEU A 17 2.26 9.35 9.14
CA LEU A 17 3.09 10.54 9.37
C LEU A 17 2.32 11.61 10.15
N LEU A 18 1.08 11.90 9.71
CA LEU A 18 0.23 12.89 10.37
C LEU A 18 -0.03 12.53 11.83
N THR A 19 -0.35 11.25 12.10
CA THR A 19 -0.57 10.79 13.48
C THR A 19 0.70 10.88 14.33
N ALA A 20 1.86 10.48 13.81
CA ALA A 20 3.11 10.61 14.55
C ALA A 20 3.41 12.07 14.94
N LEU A 21 3.13 13.00 14.03
CA LEU A 21 3.27 14.44 14.28
C LEU A 21 2.25 14.96 15.32
N GLU A 22 0.99 14.50 15.23
CA GLU A 22 -0.06 14.82 16.22
C GLU A 22 0.30 14.33 17.63
N GLU A 23 0.94 13.17 17.74
CA GLU A 23 1.42 12.61 19.00
C GLU A 23 2.73 13.26 19.49
N GLY A 24 3.19 14.31 18.81
CA GLY A 24 4.34 15.12 19.22
C GLY A 24 5.70 14.48 18.89
N CYS A 25 5.79 13.52 17.97
CA CYS A 25 7.06 13.01 17.53
C CYS A 25 7.91 14.09 16.84
N GLU A 26 9.22 14.11 17.13
CA GLU A 26 10.19 14.89 16.37
C GLU A 26 10.58 14.10 15.11
N VAL A 27 10.18 14.57 13.93
CA VAL A 27 10.53 13.92 12.66
C VAL A 27 11.87 14.44 12.15
N LEU A 28 12.90 13.61 12.22
CA LEU A 28 14.29 13.96 11.83
C LEU A 28 14.49 14.05 10.33
N GLY A 29 13.62 13.39 9.56
CA GLY A 29 13.64 13.38 8.12
C GLY A 29 12.54 12.54 7.54
N VAL A 30 12.11 12.93 6.34
CA VAL A 30 11.16 12.21 5.50
C VAL A 30 11.90 11.69 4.29
N PHE A 31 11.80 10.39 4.06
CA PHE A 31 12.30 9.73 2.86
C PHE A 31 11.10 9.28 2.05
N THR A 32 11.00 9.76 0.83
CA THR A 32 9.97 9.36 -0.11
C THR A 32 10.62 9.00 -1.45
N CYS A 33 9.84 8.67 -2.45
CA CYS A 33 10.37 8.35 -3.77
C CYS A 33 9.66 9.19 -4.83
N LYS A 34 10.27 9.25 -6.02
CA LYS A 34 9.58 9.83 -7.16
C LYS A 34 8.38 8.97 -7.50
N THR A 35 7.23 9.58 -7.66
CA THR A 35 5.97 8.94 -8.07
C THR A 35 5.51 9.53 -9.40
N ASP A 36 4.56 8.87 -10.06
CA ASP A 36 3.94 9.38 -11.27
C ASP A 36 2.95 10.53 -11.02
N ASN A 37 2.51 10.66 -9.76
CA ASN A 37 1.45 11.58 -9.32
C ASN A 37 0.13 11.45 -10.14
N VAL A 38 -0.14 10.25 -10.63
CA VAL A 38 -1.36 9.86 -11.36
C VAL A 38 -2.04 8.70 -10.66
N THR A 39 -1.31 7.62 -10.39
CA THR A 39 -1.77 6.44 -9.65
C THR A 39 -1.19 6.41 -8.24
N GLU A 40 0.00 6.96 -8.06
CA GLU A 40 0.72 7.02 -6.80
C GLU A 40 1.20 8.43 -6.51
N PHE A 41 1.06 8.87 -5.28
CA PHE A 41 1.27 10.26 -4.90
C PHE A 41 2.24 10.37 -3.72
N ASN A 42 3.06 11.42 -3.73
CA ASN A 42 3.88 11.86 -2.60
C ASN A 42 3.72 13.34 -2.28
N THR A 43 2.80 14.01 -2.97
CA THR A 43 2.54 15.45 -2.81
C THR A 43 2.09 15.82 -1.40
N GLY A 44 1.30 14.96 -0.76
CA GLY A 44 0.84 15.15 0.62
C GLY A 44 1.99 15.04 1.63
N VAL A 45 2.83 14.02 1.49
CA VAL A 45 4.03 13.83 2.33
C VAL A 45 4.98 15.02 2.17
N LEU A 46 5.22 15.47 0.94
CA LEU A 46 6.07 16.64 0.65
C LEU A 46 5.49 17.92 1.23
N ALA A 47 4.18 18.15 1.10
CA ALA A 47 3.51 19.31 1.67
C ALA A 47 3.59 19.36 3.20
N VAL A 48 3.39 18.20 3.86
CA VAL A 48 3.50 18.08 5.32
C VAL A 48 4.92 18.35 5.79
N ALA A 49 5.91 17.79 5.10
CA ALA A 49 7.33 18.02 5.43
C ALA A 49 7.73 19.49 5.23
N GLY A 50 7.36 20.09 4.09
CA GLY A 50 7.66 21.50 3.80
C GLY A 50 7.01 22.47 4.77
N ALA A 51 5.75 22.22 5.20
CA ALA A 51 5.07 23.07 6.18
C ALA A 51 5.68 23.04 7.58
N ARG A 52 6.62 22.14 7.85
CA ARG A 52 7.28 21.93 9.15
C ARG A 52 8.80 21.98 9.08
N ASP A 53 9.35 22.40 7.95
CA ASP A 53 10.80 22.45 7.70
C ASP A 53 11.53 21.11 7.96
N ILE A 54 10.83 19.98 7.74
CA ILE A 54 11.40 18.65 7.89
C ILE A 54 12.24 18.32 6.65
N PRO A 55 13.51 17.90 6.82
CA PRO A 55 14.36 17.50 5.69
C PRO A 55 13.74 16.36 4.88
N VAL A 56 13.78 16.46 3.54
CA VAL A 56 13.23 15.46 2.62
C VAL A 56 14.32 14.89 1.73
N SER A 57 14.30 13.56 1.51
CA SER A 57 15.09 12.87 0.49
C SER A 57 14.15 12.13 -0.46
N LEU A 58 14.40 12.26 -1.77
CA LEU A 58 13.76 11.49 -2.84
C LEU A 58 14.63 10.33 -3.33
N GLU A 59 15.84 10.23 -2.83
CA GLU A 59 16.77 9.15 -3.17
C GLU A 59 16.53 7.93 -2.27
N PRO A 60 16.80 6.71 -2.75
CA PRO A 60 16.69 5.51 -1.94
C PRO A 60 17.53 5.61 -0.66
N VAL A 61 16.92 5.22 0.46
CA VAL A 61 17.58 5.22 1.77
C VAL A 61 18.80 4.30 1.75
N GLY A 62 19.97 4.88 2.03
CA GLY A 62 21.24 4.19 2.11
C GLY A 62 21.71 3.91 3.55
N ARG A 63 22.84 3.19 3.67
CA ARG A 63 23.47 2.94 4.98
C ARG A 63 23.99 4.22 5.64
N GLU A 64 24.41 5.19 4.83
CA GLU A 64 24.87 6.50 5.31
C GLU A 64 23.73 7.29 5.93
N ASP A 65 22.51 7.21 5.37
CA ASP A 65 21.33 7.82 5.97
C ASP A 65 21.00 7.22 7.32
N LEU A 66 21.03 5.89 7.43
CA LEU A 66 20.81 5.22 8.71
C LEU A 66 21.87 5.59 9.76
N ALA A 67 23.13 5.70 9.37
CA ALA A 67 24.19 6.14 10.26
C ALA A 67 24.00 7.61 10.71
N ARG A 68 23.60 8.49 9.79
CA ARG A 68 23.27 9.88 10.09
C ARG A 68 22.08 9.98 11.06
N LEU A 69 21.01 9.23 10.82
CA LEU A 69 19.86 9.16 11.71
C LEU A 69 20.25 8.66 13.12
N ALA A 70 21.07 7.61 13.20
CA ALA A 70 21.58 7.10 14.48
C ALA A 70 22.35 8.19 15.25
N ASN A 71 23.26 8.91 14.58
CA ASN A 71 24.02 10.02 15.17
C ASN A 71 23.13 11.19 15.61
N GLN A 72 21.97 11.37 14.96
CA GLN A 72 20.95 12.33 15.36
C GLN A 72 20.05 11.82 16.50
N GLY A 73 20.27 10.59 17.01
CA GLY A 73 19.47 10.01 18.06
C GLY A 73 18.09 9.54 17.60
N CYS A 74 17.96 9.00 16.39
CA CYS A 74 16.74 8.38 15.92
C CYS A 74 16.37 7.20 16.82
N GLU A 75 15.12 7.14 17.25
CA GLU A 75 14.59 6.11 18.14
C GLU A 75 13.63 5.15 17.41
N LEU A 76 13.14 5.54 16.22
CA LEU A 76 12.27 4.72 15.39
C LEU A 76 12.35 5.15 13.92
N LEU A 77 12.56 4.22 13.00
CA LEU A 77 12.22 4.42 11.59
C LEU A 77 10.85 3.78 11.31
N LEU A 78 9.90 4.59 10.88
CA LEU A 78 8.55 4.16 10.51
C LEU A 78 8.43 4.12 8.99
N CYS A 79 8.35 2.91 8.43
CA CYS A 79 8.13 2.67 7.00
C CYS A 79 6.63 2.48 6.72
N ALA A 80 6.10 3.20 5.74
CA ALA A 80 4.68 3.27 5.44
C ALA A 80 4.44 3.41 3.92
N GLY A 81 4.46 2.28 3.20
CA GLY A 81 4.31 2.26 1.75
C GLY A 81 5.51 2.88 1.03
N TYR A 82 6.57 2.11 0.87
CA TYR A 82 7.81 2.53 0.21
C TYR A 82 8.30 1.47 -0.77
N TYR A 83 8.70 1.88 -1.98
CA TYR A 83 8.98 0.94 -3.07
C TYR A 83 10.41 0.42 -3.12
N HIS A 84 11.33 1.09 -2.44
CA HIS A 84 12.72 0.66 -2.44
C HIS A 84 13.03 -0.22 -1.23
N ARG A 85 13.92 -1.18 -1.43
CA ARG A 85 14.43 -1.98 -0.33
C ARG A 85 15.28 -1.11 0.60
N LEU A 86 14.95 -1.11 1.89
CA LEU A 86 15.75 -0.44 2.89
C LEU A 86 16.86 -1.37 3.43
N PRO A 87 18.08 -0.86 3.64
CA PRO A 87 19.03 -1.55 4.50
C PRO A 87 18.50 -1.62 5.93
N VAL A 88 18.89 -2.65 6.67
CA VAL A 88 18.50 -2.82 8.07
C VAL A 88 19.66 -2.44 8.98
N THR A 89 19.36 -1.85 10.14
CA THR A 89 20.32 -1.49 11.18
C THR A 89 19.84 -1.96 12.54
N ASP A 90 20.79 -2.23 13.45
CA ASP A 90 20.52 -2.52 14.87
C ASP A 90 20.63 -1.27 15.75
N ALA A 91 20.93 -0.11 15.17
CA ALA A 91 21.14 1.14 15.92
C ALA A 91 19.84 1.71 16.51
N PHE A 92 18.71 1.41 15.90
CA PHE A 92 17.37 1.81 16.35
C PHE A 92 16.29 0.89 15.75
N PRO A 93 15.12 0.78 16.39
CA PRO A 93 13.96 0.07 15.87
C PRO A 93 13.55 0.55 14.47
N MET A 94 13.27 -0.40 13.58
CA MET A 94 12.71 -0.16 12.25
C MET A 94 11.41 -0.95 12.12
N VAL A 95 10.30 -0.25 11.89
CA VAL A 95 8.96 -0.84 11.81
C VAL A 95 8.34 -0.55 10.45
N ASN A 96 7.79 -1.58 9.81
CA ASN A 96 6.99 -1.44 8.59
C ASN A 96 5.51 -1.57 8.90
N ILE A 97 4.70 -0.71 8.28
CA ILE A 97 3.23 -0.82 8.25
C ILE A 97 2.86 -1.57 6.98
N HIS A 98 2.42 -2.80 7.14
CA HIS A 98 2.02 -3.68 6.05
C HIS A 98 0.49 -3.76 5.99
N PRO A 99 -0.16 -3.35 4.88
CA PRO A 99 -1.61 -3.26 4.78
C PRO A 99 -2.27 -4.63 4.51
N ALA A 100 -1.85 -5.65 5.24
CA ALA A 100 -2.45 -6.98 5.24
C ALA A 100 -2.14 -7.71 6.55
N PRO A 101 -2.94 -8.72 6.96
CA PRO A 101 -2.62 -9.56 8.11
C PRO A 101 -1.47 -10.52 7.80
N LEU A 102 -0.49 -10.59 8.70
CA LEU A 102 0.66 -11.47 8.61
C LEU A 102 0.44 -12.76 9.44
N PRO A 103 1.04 -13.89 9.06
CA PRO A 103 2.09 -14.10 8.03
C PRO A 103 1.56 -14.43 6.63
N ARG A 104 0.26 -14.43 6.39
CA ARG A 104 -0.33 -14.95 5.15
C ARG A 104 -0.09 -14.01 3.99
N PHE A 105 -0.04 -12.84 3.96
CA PHE A 105 -0.07 -11.95 2.80
C PHE A 105 1.20 -11.10 2.70
N ARG A 106 2.38 -11.73 2.88
CA ARG A 106 3.67 -11.08 2.64
C ARG A 106 3.81 -10.68 1.16
N GLY A 107 4.47 -9.58 0.89
CA GLY A 107 4.75 -9.13 -0.48
C GLY A 107 4.34 -7.68 -0.72
N PRO A 108 4.73 -7.11 -1.88
CA PRO A 108 4.74 -5.67 -2.08
C PRO A 108 3.34 -5.04 -2.23
N TRP A 109 2.36 -5.77 -2.75
CA TRP A 109 1.03 -5.22 -3.00
C TRP A 109 -0.08 -6.26 -2.71
N PRO A 110 -0.30 -6.61 -1.43
CA PRO A 110 -1.19 -7.72 -1.06
C PRO A 110 -2.68 -7.42 -1.24
N MET A 111 -3.12 -6.17 -1.12
CA MET A 111 -4.54 -5.82 -1.09
C MET A 111 -5.30 -6.24 -2.37
N PRO A 112 -4.81 -5.91 -3.60
CA PRO A 112 -5.48 -6.40 -4.82
C PRO A 112 -5.54 -7.92 -4.89
N VAL A 113 -4.48 -8.61 -4.49
CA VAL A 113 -4.43 -10.08 -4.52
C VAL A 113 -5.44 -10.68 -3.55
N MET A 114 -5.62 -10.09 -2.37
CA MET A 114 -6.66 -10.50 -1.41
C MET A 114 -8.06 -10.37 -2.02
N LEU A 115 -8.35 -9.23 -2.66
CA LEU A 115 -9.64 -8.98 -3.32
C LEU A 115 -9.87 -9.92 -4.51
N LEU A 116 -8.85 -10.16 -5.34
CA LEU A 116 -8.89 -11.12 -6.44
C LEU A 116 -9.18 -12.55 -6.00
N ARG A 117 -8.79 -12.91 -4.79
CA ARG A 117 -9.00 -14.24 -4.19
C ARG A 117 -10.29 -14.34 -3.38
N GLY A 118 -11.03 -13.24 -3.24
CA GLY A 118 -12.28 -13.21 -2.49
C GLY A 118 -12.06 -13.40 -0.98
N GLU A 119 -10.96 -12.91 -0.44
CA GLU A 119 -10.73 -12.96 1.00
C GLU A 119 -11.81 -12.16 1.73
N THR A 120 -12.28 -12.69 2.84
CA THR A 120 -13.37 -12.09 3.63
C THR A 120 -12.90 -11.22 4.79
N ARG A 121 -11.59 -11.19 5.01
CA ARG A 121 -10.94 -10.37 6.06
C ARG A 121 -9.71 -9.69 5.50
N GLY A 122 -9.59 -8.41 5.76
CA GLY A 122 -8.40 -7.60 5.58
C GLY A 122 -7.74 -7.29 6.90
N GLY A 123 -6.68 -6.48 6.85
CA GLY A 123 -6.01 -6.05 8.06
C GLY A 123 -4.79 -5.19 7.79
N VAL A 124 -4.13 -4.80 8.87
CA VAL A 124 -2.85 -4.11 8.89
C VAL A 124 -1.97 -4.76 9.95
N ALA A 125 -0.72 -5.01 9.62
CA ALA A 125 0.28 -5.45 10.57
C ALA A 125 1.42 -4.43 10.66
N MET A 126 1.86 -4.11 11.88
CA MET A 126 3.13 -3.44 12.14
C MET A 126 4.14 -4.48 12.57
N HIS A 127 5.23 -4.59 11.86
CA HIS A 127 6.25 -5.61 12.13
C HIS A 127 7.66 -5.04 12.10
N LYS A 128 8.59 -5.71 12.76
CA LYS A 128 10.02 -5.39 12.68
C LYS A 128 10.49 -5.54 11.23
N MET A 129 11.33 -4.64 10.79
CA MET A 129 11.95 -4.79 9.48
C MET A 129 13.14 -5.73 9.57
N GLU A 130 13.23 -6.64 8.61
CA GLU A 130 14.30 -7.61 8.46
C GLU A 130 14.85 -7.64 7.04
N ARG A 131 15.90 -8.43 6.82
CA ARG A 131 16.50 -8.58 5.48
C ARG A 131 15.56 -9.21 4.46
N THR A 132 14.64 -10.06 4.92
CA THR A 132 13.59 -10.67 4.10
C THR A 132 12.31 -9.86 4.25
N PHE A 133 11.63 -9.60 3.14
CA PHE A 133 10.40 -8.80 3.17
C PHE A 133 9.31 -9.45 4.02
N ASP A 134 8.71 -8.65 4.88
CA ASP A 134 7.53 -8.91 5.70
C ASP A 134 7.62 -10.16 6.60
N THR A 135 8.85 -10.58 6.99
CA THR A 135 9.07 -11.76 7.83
C THR A 135 9.34 -11.44 9.31
N GLY A 136 9.61 -10.19 9.66
CA GLY A 136 9.95 -9.80 11.01
C GLY A 136 8.79 -9.96 11.99
N GLU A 137 9.12 -10.05 13.27
CA GLU A 137 8.16 -10.22 14.36
C GLU A 137 7.09 -9.14 14.36
N VAL A 138 5.84 -9.53 14.57
CA VAL A 138 4.68 -8.63 14.57
C VAL A 138 4.53 -7.94 15.92
N LEU A 139 4.54 -6.60 15.91
CA LEU A 139 4.31 -5.75 17.06
C LEU A 139 2.82 -5.53 17.33
N LEU A 140 2.08 -5.19 16.28
CA LEU A 140 0.65 -4.89 16.32
C LEU A 140 -0.03 -5.47 15.07
N GLU A 141 -1.26 -5.89 15.22
CA GLU A 141 -2.10 -6.34 14.11
C GLU A 141 -3.55 -5.96 14.37
N GLU A 142 -4.18 -5.38 13.38
CA GLU A 142 -5.61 -5.08 13.36
C GLU A 142 -6.24 -5.72 12.13
N THR A 143 -7.35 -6.42 12.31
CA THR A 143 -8.10 -7.04 11.22
C THR A 143 -9.51 -6.48 11.12
N PHE A 144 -10.04 -6.45 9.90
CA PHE A 144 -11.40 -5.97 9.63
C PHE A 144 -12.10 -6.88 8.60
N PRO A 145 -13.44 -6.97 8.63
CA PRO A 145 -14.18 -7.71 7.63
C PRO A 145 -14.14 -7.00 6.27
N LEU A 146 -14.12 -7.79 5.20
CA LEU A 146 -14.28 -7.32 3.83
C LEU A 146 -15.67 -7.71 3.34
N ALA A 147 -16.42 -6.72 2.83
CA ALA A 147 -17.70 -6.97 2.19
C ALA A 147 -17.49 -7.74 0.87
N PRO A 148 -18.47 -8.52 0.40
CA PRO A 148 -18.37 -9.26 -0.85
C PRO A 148 -18.08 -8.39 -2.09
N ASP A 149 -18.50 -7.14 -2.05
CA ASP A 149 -18.29 -6.11 -3.06
C ASP A 149 -17.15 -5.14 -2.73
N ALA A 150 -16.30 -5.48 -1.76
CA ALA A 150 -15.17 -4.63 -1.37
C ALA A 150 -14.28 -4.31 -2.57
N THR A 151 -13.87 -3.06 -2.64
CA THR A 151 -12.93 -2.52 -3.63
C THR A 151 -11.61 -2.17 -2.97
N LEU A 152 -10.56 -1.98 -3.76
CA LEU A 152 -9.27 -1.47 -3.23
C LEU A 152 -9.47 -0.15 -2.48
N LYS A 153 -10.33 0.74 -3.00
CA LYS A 153 -10.66 2.00 -2.33
C LYS A 153 -11.30 1.78 -0.95
N SER A 154 -12.29 0.88 -0.85
CA SER A 154 -12.95 0.60 0.43
C SER A 154 -12.01 -0.14 1.40
N TYR A 155 -11.10 -0.96 0.88
CA TYR A 155 -10.03 -1.58 1.67
C TYR A 155 -9.12 -0.51 2.29
N MET A 156 -8.60 0.40 1.46
CA MET A 156 -7.72 1.47 1.92
C MET A 156 -8.41 2.40 2.92
N ALA A 157 -9.69 2.69 2.76
CA ALA A 157 -10.45 3.45 3.76
C ALA A 157 -10.49 2.75 5.14
N GLN A 158 -10.51 1.40 5.19
CA GLN A 158 -10.38 0.67 6.45
C GLN A 158 -8.95 0.76 7.02
N VAL A 159 -7.93 0.67 6.15
CA VAL A 159 -6.52 0.85 6.55
C VAL A 159 -6.32 2.23 7.18
N GLU A 160 -6.77 3.29 6.50
CA GLU A 160 -6.69 4.67 6.99
C GLU A 160 -7.43 4.88 8.32
N ARG A 161 -8.49 4.13 8.57
CA ARG A 161 -9.23 4.18 9.83
C ARG A 161 -8.49 3.54 10.99
N VAL A 162 -7.75 2.45 10.76
CA VAL A 162 -7.09 1.70 11.85
C VAL A 162 -5.65 2.14 12.11
N VAL A 163 -4.92 2.54 11.07
CA VAL A 163 -3.49 2.93 11.18
C VAL A 163 -3.23 4.02 12.22
N PRO A 164 -4.01 5.10 12.35
CA PRO A 164 -3.78 6.11 13.38
C PRO A 164 -3.79 5.54 14.80
N GLY A 165 -4.73 4.66 15.12
CA GLY A 165 -4.79 3.99 16.44
C GLY A 165 -3.56 3.11 16.70
N MET A 166 -3.08 2.42 15.67
CA MET A 166 -1.87 1.58 15.76
C MET A 166 -0.60 2.44 15.92
N VAL A 167 -0.49 3.56 15.20
CA VAL A 167 0.65 4.49 15.34
C VAL A 167 0.69 5.08 16.74
N ARG A 168 -0.44 5.52 17.30
CA ARG A 168 -0.52 6.00 18.70
C ARG A 168 0.00 4.95 19.68
N GLN A 169 -0.45 3.71 19.55
CA GLN A 169 0.05 2.62 20.39
C GLN A 169 1.56 2.41 20.21
N LEU A 170 2.05 2.44 18.96
CA LEU A 170 3.47 2.25 18.66
C LEU A 170 4.32 3.33 19.32
N VAL A 171 4.01 4.62 19.13
CA VAL A 171 4.85 5.71 19.65
C VAL A 171 4.85 5.78 21.17
N HIS A 172 3.73 5.46 21.84
CA HIS A 172 3.65 5.51 23.29
C HIS A 172 4.17 4.25 24.00
N ARG A 173 4.26 3.12 23.30
CA ARG A 173 4.57 1.81 23.90
C ARG A 173 5.70 1.08 23.19
N LEU A 174 6.49 1.77 22.36
CA LEU A 174 7.51 1.16 21.51
C LEU A 174 8.41 0.14 22.24
N PRO A 175 9.05 0.45 23.40
CA PRO A 175 9.93 -0.52 24.06
C PRO A 175 9.21 -1.81 24.45
N GLY A 176 7.99 -1.70 24.98
CA GLY A 176 7.18 -2.84 25.39
C GLY A 176 6.70 -3.66 24.19
N LEU A 177 6.22 -3.01 23.12
CA LEU A 177 5.79 -3.66 21.89
C LEU A 177 6.97 -4.35 21.19
N TRP A 178 8.13 -3.70 21.16
CA TRP A 178 9.34 -4.27 20.57
C TRP A 178 9.80 -5.55 21.27
N SER A 179 9.76 -5.54 22.62
CA SER A 179 10.15 -6.70 23.43
C SER A 179 9.12 -7.83 23.40
N ALA A 180 7.84 -7.51 23.24
CA ALA A 180 6.74 -8.46 23.22
C ALA A 180 6.33 -8.87 21.80
N ALA A 181 7.07 -8.45 20.78
CA ALA A 181 6.77 -8.76 19.40
C ALA A 181 6.70 -10.27 19.16
N ARG A 182 5.71 -10.71 18.39
CA ARG A 182 5.43 -12.13 18.17
C ARG A 182 6.13 -12.64 16.91
N PRO A 183 6.92 -13.72 16.99
CA PRO A 183 7.47 -14.38 15.81
C PRO A 183 6.34 -14.76 14.84
N GLN A 184 6.62 -14.61 13.56
CA GLN A 184 5.73 -15.10 12.51
C GLN A 184 6.02 -16.61 12.29
N GLY A 185 4.95 -17.40 12.12
CA GLY A 185 5.07 -18.77 11.64
C GLY A 185 5.26 -18.84 10.12
N GLU A 186 4.99 -20.02 9.56
CA GLU A 186 4.91 -20.20 8.12
C GLU A 186 3.91 -19.23 7.51
N GLY A 187 4.26 -18.65 6.37
CA GLY A 187 3.45 -17.67 5.69
C GLY A 187 3.53 -17.80 4.18
N THR A 188 2.72 -17.01 3.48
CA THR A 188 2.73 -16.96 2.03
C THR A 188 3.32 -15.64 1.56
N TYR A 189 4.18 -15.69 0.55
CA TYR A 189 4.67 -14.50 -0.15
C TYR A 189 3.98 -14.39 -1.50
N TRP A 190 3.42 -13.23 -1.77
CA TRP A 190 2.76 -12.94 -3.03
C TRP A 190 3.56 -11.89 -3.81
N PRO A 191 3.98 -12.23 -5.03
CA PRO A 191 4.69 -11.26 -5.86
C PRO A 191 3.77 -10.09 -6.22
N CYS A 192 4.38 -9.01 -6.70
CA CYS A 192 3.62 -7.90 -7.24
C CYS A 192 2.72 -8.39 -8.37
N PRO A 193 1.43 -8.02 -8.38
CA PRO A 193 0.58 -8.25 -9.53
C PRO A 193 1.19 -7.67 -10.82
N THR A 194 0.88 -8.28 -11.93
CA THR A 194 1.36 -7.90 -13.26
C THR A 194 0.20 -7.49 -14.15
N GLU A 195 0.48 -6.95 -15.33
CA GLU A 195 -0.57 -6.58 -16.31
C GLU A 195 -1.56 -7.73 -16.58
N ALA A 196 -1.09 -8.99 -16.55
CA ALA A 196 -1.94 -10.15 -16.72
C ALA A 196 -3.04 -10.25 -15.65
N ASP A 197 -2.79 -9.76 -14.44
CA ASP A 197 -3.73 -9.83 -13.32
C ASP A 197 -4.88 -8.82 -13.44
N TRP A 198 -4.66 -7.70 -14.15
CA TRP A 198 -5.66 -6.66 -14.38
C TRP A 198 -6.09 -6.51 -15.84
N THR A 199 -5.70 -7.47 -16.71
CA THR A 199 -6.14 -7.49 -18.11
C THR A 199 -7.45 -8.25 -18.26
N LEU A 200 -8.40 -7.60 -18.93
CA LEU A 200 -9.70 -8.12 -19.32
C LEU A 200 -9.73 -8.44 -20.82
N THR A 201 -10.49 -9.45 -21.21
CA THR A 201 -10.73 -9.84 -22.61
C THR A 201 -12.18 -10.25 -22.78
N PRO A 202 -12.67 -10.43 -24.04
CA PRO A 202 -14.00 -10.99 -24.29
C PRO A 202 -14.24 -12.37 -23.70
N ARG A 203 -13.16 -13.10 -23.35
CA ARG A 203 -13.22 -14.44 -22.73
C ARG A 203 -13.13 -14.41 -21.21
N THR A 204 -12.92 -13.26 -20.61
CA THR A 204 -12.87 -13.13 -19.14
C THR A 204 -14.28 -13.34 -18.58
N PRO A 205 -14.50 -14.32 -17.69
CA PRO A 205 -15.81 -14.50 -17.07
C PRO A 205 -16.26 -13.24 -16.31
N ALA A 206 -17.56 -12.91 -16.39
CA ALA A 206 -18.12 -11.70 -15.77
C ALA A 206 -17.77 -11.56 -14.27
N GLY A 207 -17.85 -12.67 -13.51
CA GLY A 207 -17.45 -12.66 -12.09
C GLY A 207 -15.95 -12.39 -11.88
N ARG A 208 -15.08 -12.87 -12.79
CA ARG A 208 -13.65 -12.55 -12.74
C ARG A 208 -13.37 -11.11 -13.14
N ALA A 209 -14.09 -10.59 -14.14
CA ALA A 209 -14.02 -9.21 -14.56
C ALA A 209 -14.42 -8.27 -13.41
N ASP A 210 -15.49 -8.57 -12.68
CA ASP A 210 -15.91 -7.83 -11.50
C ASP A 210 -14.82 -7.82 -10.41
N ALA A 211 -14.25 -8.98 -10.10
CA ALA A 211 -13.17 -9.09 -9.12
C ALA A 211 -11.95 -8.24 -9.52
N ILE A 212 -11.55 -8.25 -10.80
CA ILE A 212 -10.44 -7.43 -11.31
C ILE A 212 -10.75 -5.94 -11.16
N LEU A 213 -11.92 -5.49 -11.60
CA LEU A 213 -12.32 -4.09 -11.52
C LEU A 213 -12.38 -3.58 -10.07
N ARG A 214 -12.76 -4.42 -9.13
CA ARG A 214 -12.76 -4.08 -7.70
C ARG A 214 -11.35 -4.10 -7.09
N ALA A 215 -10.55 -5.10 -7.43
CA ALA A 215 -9.20 -5.29 -6.91
C ALA A 215 -8.25 -4.16 -7.33
N PHE A 216 -8.42 -3.63 -8.52
CA PHE A 216 -7.61 -2.54 -9.07
C PHE A 216 -8.42 -1.23 -9.23
N TYR A 217 -9.42 -1.03 -8.37
CA TYR A 217 -10.24 0.18 -8.40
C TYR A 217 -9.41 1.44 -8.12
N GLY A 218 -9.39 2.35 -9.08
CA GLY A 218 -8.58 3.57 -9.03
C GLY A 218 -7.27 3.48 -9.81
N TYR A 219 -6.90 2.27 -10.21
CA TYR A 219 -5.77 2.00 -11.11
C TYR A 219 -6.27 1.61 -12.50
N GLU A 220 -5.35 1.56 -13.48
CA GLU A 220 -5.69 1.22 -14.85
C GLU A 220 -5.89 -0.29 -14.99
N CYS A 221 -7.12 -0.71 -15.30
CA CYS A 221 -7.37 -2.02 -15.86
C CYS A 221 -7.24 -1.97 -17.38
N VAL A 222 -6.71 -2.99 -18.01
CA VAL A 222 -6.56 -3.05 -19.48
C VAL A 222 -7.61 -4.00 -20.04
N TYR A 223 -8.35 -3.55 -21.07
CA TYR A 223 -9.18 -4.43 -21.88
C TYR A 223 -8.55 -4.64 -23.26
N ARG A 224 -8.36 -5.88 -23.65
CA ARG A 224 -7.74 -6.25 -24.95
C ARG A 224 -8.70 -7.06 -25.81
N ALA A 225 -8.96 -6.58 -27.03
CA ALA A 225 -9.76 -7.29 -28.02
C ALA A 225 -9.41 -6.85 -29.44
N ASN A 226 -9.42 -7.78 -30.39
CA ASN A 226 -9.24 -7.53 -31.82
C ASN A 226 -8.01 -6.65 -32.17
N GLY A 227 -6.89 -6.89 -31.50
CA GLY A 227 -5.65 -6.13 -31.69
C GLY A 227 -5.65 -4.72 -31.09
N ARG A 228 -6.71 -4.33 -30.40
CA ARG A 228 -6.82 -3.02 -29.69
C ARG A 228 -6.73 -3.22 -28.19
N ALA A 229 -6.23 -2.22 -27.51
CA ALA A 229 -6.16 -2.16 -26.06
C ALA A 229 -6.79 -0.87 -25.54
N PHE A 230 -7.50 -0.98 -24.43
CA PHE A 230 -8.19 0.13 -23.79
C PHE A 230 -7.87 0.12 -22.30
N GLU A 231 -7.47 1.24 -21.79
CA GLU A 231 -7.35 1.50 -20.37
C GLU A 231 -8.71 1.86 -19.80
N LEU A 232 -9.08 1.21 -18.72
CA LEU A 232 -10.35 1.40 -18.02
C LEU A 232 -10.08 1.89 -16.60
N ILE A 233 -10.54 3.09 -16.25
CA ILE A 233 -10.40 3.60 -14.89
C ILE A 233 -11.76 3.62 -14.21
N GLY A 234 -11.88 2.77 -13.21
CA GLY A 234 -13.13 2.51 -12.51
C GLY A 234 -14.17 1.89 -13.46
N GLY A 235 -14.64 0.72 -13.16
CA GLY A 235 -15.61 0.04 -14.00
C GLY A 235 -16.52 -0.86 -13.16
N ARG A 236 -17.56 -1.34 -13.80
CA ARG A 236 -18.46 -2.34 -13.23
C ARG A 236 -18.95 -3.29 -14.30
N VAL A 237 -19.24 -4.50 -13.89
CA VAL A 237 -19.93 -5.48 -14.75
C VAL A 237 -21.43 -5.19 -14.77
N THR A 238 -22.05 -5.35 -15.94
CA THR A 238 -23.49 -5.15 -16.20
C THR A 238 -24.02 -6.25 -17.10
N ASP A 239 -25.32 -6.55 -17.02
CA ASP A 239 -25.97 -7.61 -17.83
C ASP A 239 -26.16 -7.18 -19.30
N ARG A 240 -26.10 -5.90 -19.58
CA ARG A 240 -26.30 -5.29 -20.92
C ARG A 240 -25.38 -4.11 -21.13
N PRO A 241 -25.07 -3.74 -22.38
CA PRO A 241 -24.28 -2.56 -22.66
C PRO A 241 -24.88 -1.30 -22.01
N GLY A 242 -24.04 -0.51 -21.35
CA GLY A 242 -24.41 0.79 -20.78
C GLY A 242 -24.35 1.91 -21.83
N PRO A 243 -24.79 3.12 -21.47
CA PRO A 243 -24.53 4.28 -22.29
C PRO A 243 -23.04 4.56 -22.42
N GLY A 244 -22.56 4.83 -23.63
CA GLY A 244 -21.14 5.04 -23.92
C GLY A 244 -20.40 3.76 -24.31
N MET A 245 -19.07 3.74 -24.07
CA MET A 245 -18.24 2.60 -24.46
C MET A 245 -18.44 1.45 -23.45
N SER A 246 -18.80 0.29 -23.98
CA SER A 246 -19.00 -0.93 -23.22
C SER A 246 -18.18 -2.07 -23.84
N PHE A 247 -17.62 -2.94 -23.01
CA PHE A 247 -16.70 -3.99 -23.40
C PHE A 247 -17.30 -5.35 -23.04
N ALA A 248 -17.46 -6.22 -24.04
CA ALA A 248 -18.02 -7.54 -23.85
C ALA A 248 -17.06 -8.40 -23.02
N VAL A 249 -17.61 -9.15 -22.08
CA VAL A 249 -16.92 -10.23 -21.33
C VAL A 249 -17.80 -11.46 -21.37
N ASP A 250 -17.26 -12.62 -20.98
CA ASP A 250 -18.04 -13.84 -20.96
C ASP A 250 -19.14 -13.77 -19.88
N GLY A 251 -20.39 -13.73 -20.32
CA GLY A 251 -21.56 -13.62 -19.46
C GLY A 251 -21.93 -12.17 -19.05
N GLY A 252 -21.41 -11.12 -19.73
CA GLY A 252 -21.79 -9.75 -19.39
C GLY A 252 -21.03 -8.69 -20.16
N TRP A 253 -21.05 -7.50 -19.61
CA TRP A 253 -20.41 -6.30 -20.17
C TRP A 253 -19.70 -5.52 -19.08
N VAL A 254 -18.59 -4.87 -19.43
CA VAL A 254 -17.92 -3.90 -18.57
C VAL A 254 -18.28 -2.51 -19.06
N ALA A 255 -18.85 -1.69 -18.17
CA ALA A 255 -19.05 -0.27 -18.36
C ALA A 255 -18.03 0.50 -17.49
N ALA A 256 -17.20 1.33 -18.11
CA ALA A 256 -16.20 2.14 -17.42
C ALA A 256 -16.50 3.63 -17.62
N PRO A 257 -16.40 4.45 -16.55
CA PRO A 257 -16.67 5.90 -16.64
C PRO A 257 -15.58 6.66 -17.39
N ARG A 258 -14.36 6.15 -17.40
CA ARG A 258 -13.21 6.70 -18.15
C ARG A 258 -12.54 5.60 -18.95
N VAL A 259 -12.36 5.86 -20.23
CA VAL A 259 -11.74 4.93 -21.18
C VAL A 259 -10.75 5.69 -22.04
N ARG A 260 -9.56 5.15 -22.19
CA ARG A 260 -8.53 5.65 -23.10
C ARG A 260 -8.04 4.50 -23.99
N GLU A 261 -8.04 4.69 -25.31
CA GLU A 261 -7.41 3.71 -26.19
C GLU A 261 -5.89 3.81 -26.06
N LEU A 262 -5.26 2.66 -25.86
CA LEU A 262 -3.81 2.54 -25.84
C LEU A 262 -3.34 2.25 -27.27
N HIS A 263 -2.56 3.15 -27.84
CA HIS A 263 -1.88 2.92 -29.09
C HIS A 263 -0.57 2.17 -28.80
N ALA A 264 -0.25 1.14 -29.60
CA ALA A 264 1.07 0.57 -29.56
C ALA A 264 2.07 1.68 -29.96
N ASP A 265 2.87 2.12 -29.02
CA ASP A 265 4.02 2.95 -29.35
C ASP A 265 4.88 2.13 -30.31
N GLY A 266 5.12 2.69 -31.52
CA GLY A 266 5.87 2.08 -32.59
C GLY A 266 7.37 1.97 -32.31
#